data_78feac1db953fb48f669250ebdc439ff
#
_entry.id   78feac1db953fb48f669250ebdc439ff
#
_cell.length_a   1.000
_cell.length_b   1.000
_cell.length_c   1.000
_cell.angle_alpha   90.00
_cell.angle_beta   90.00
_cell.angle_gamma   90.00
#
_symmetry.space_group_name_H-M   'P 1'
#
loop_
_entity.id
_entity.type
_entity.pdbx_description
1 polymer ?
#
loop_
_entity_poly.entity_id
_entity_poly.type
_entity_poly.pdbx_seq_one_letter_code
_entity_poly.pdbx_strand_id
1 'polypeptide(L)'
;MTLCIGLMSGTSADGMDACLVDITPDKVTMLDALCIDYPDEVSDFFKALAISETLSAELIMDADRLIAQYGVQAVVTLLEKNALSAADITVVGSHGHTLRHRPQPDGFSWQIGDPSWLAEYTGITCVADFRRRDIAAGGEGAPLVPAFHQVAMQAHQPCGVLNI
;
A
#
# COMPACT_ATOMS: atom_id res chain seq x y z
N MET A 1 16.89 -15.38 1.13
CA MET A 1 16.49 -13.99 1.44
C MET A 1 15.66 -13.51 0.28
N THR A 2 14.44 -13.12 0.52
CA THR A 2 13.52 -12.60 -0.51
C THR A 2 13.10 -11.20 -0.08
N LEU A 3 13.84 -10.19 -0.58
CA LEU A 3 13.56 -8.80 -0.24
C LEU A 3 12.34 -8.30 -1.01
N CYS A 4 11.41 -7.71 -0.27
CA CYS A 4 10.19 -7.11 -0.80
C CYS A 4 9.97 -5.74 -0.18
N ILE A 5 9.24 -4.88 -0.87
CA ILE A 5 8.83 -3.57 -0.34
C ILE A 5 7.30 -3.54 -0.29
N GLY A 6 6.74 -3.11 0.82
CA GLY A 6 5.32 -2.78 0.96
C GLY A 6 5.09 -1.28 0.96
N LEU A 7 4.08 -0.82 0.21
CA LEU A 7 3.66 0.58 0.16
C LEU A 7 2.22 0.74 0.63
N MET A 8 1.95 1.77 1.42
CA MET A 8 0.61 2.12 1.85
C MET A 8 0.45 3.63 2.04
N SER A 9 -0.66 4.18 1.57
CA SER A 9 -1.17 5.49 1.97
C SER A 9 -2.48 5.30 2.70
N GLY A 10 -2.51 5.69 3.98
CA GLY A 10 -3.67 5.59 4.84
C GLY A 10 -4.74 6.64 4.52
N THR A 11 -5.97 6.42 5.00
CA THR A 11 -7.09 7.39 4.84
C THR A 11 -6.89 8.67 5.67
N SER A 12 -5.94 8.69 6.61
CA SER A 12 -5.45 9.90 7.29
C SER A 12 -4.83 10.90 6.31
N ALA A 13 -4.33 10.40 5.16
CA ALA A 13 -3.66 11.17 4.12
C ALA A 13 -2.50 12.03 4.66
N ASP A 14 -1.72 11.46 5.57
CA ASP A 14 -0.55 12.09 6.17
C ASP A 14 0.76 11.79 5.43
N GLY A 15 0.82 10.66 4.71
CA GLY A 15 2.03 10.30 3.97
C GLY A 15 1.91 8.99 3.19
N MET A 16 3.03 8.62 2.57
CA MET A 16 3.25 7.32 1.92
C MET A 16 4.23 6.51 2.77
N ASP A 17 3.72 5.46 3.40
CA ASP A 17 4.55 4.51 4.14
C ASP A 17 5.21 3.52 3.20
N ALA A 18 6.49 3.22 3.45
CA ALA A 18 7.25 2.17 2.79
C ALA A 18 7.96 1.30 3.81
N CYS A 19 7.91 -0.01 3.62
CA CYS A 19 8.54 -0.98 4.49
C CYS A 19 9.36 -1.99 3.68
N LEU A 20 10.64 -2.16 4.02
CA LEU A 20 11.52 -3.20 3.47
C LEU A 20 11.44 -4.43 4.37
N VAL A 21 11.13 -5.57 3.77
CA VAL A 21 10.99 -6.83 4.48
C VAL A 21 11.81 -7.94 3.81
N ASP A 22 12.34 -8.86 4.62
CA ASP A 22 12.81 -10.17 4.15
C ASP A 22 11.73 -11.22 4.45
N ILE A 23 11.28 -11.89 3.40
CA ILE A 23 10.26 -12.94 3.47
C ILE A 23 10.93 -14.29 3.27
N THR A 24 10.75 -15.16 4.25
CA THR A 24 11.09 -16.59 4.18
C THR A 24 9.82 -17.41 4.36
N PRO A 25 9.82 -18.73 4.07
CA PRO A 25 8.65 -19.59 4.30
C PRO A 25 8.08 -19.51 5.70
N ASP A 26 8.94 -19.28 6.70
CA ASP A 26 8.58 -19.38 8.12
C ASP A 26 8.52 -18.03 8.82
N LYS A 27 8.98 -16.94 8.16
CA LYS A 27 9.14 -15.66 8.86
C LYS A 27 9.10 -14.47 7.89
N VAL A 28 8.44 -13.41 8.35
CA VAL A 28 8.56 -12.06 7.78
C VAL A 28 9.35 -11.19 8.75
N THR A 29 10.44 -10.62 8.28
CA THR A 29 11.30 -9.74 9.09
C THR A 29 11.32 -8.36 8.48
N MET A 30 10.85 -7.36 9.22
CA MET A 30 11.02 -5.95 8.85
C MET A 30 12.49 -5.55 9.02
N LEU A 31 13.10 -5.06 7.96
CA LEU A 31 14.49 -4.61 7.94
C LEU A 31 14.60 -3.10 8.13
N ASP A 32 13.72 -2.35 7.46
CA ASP A 32 13.67 -0.89 7.55
C ASP A 32 12.29 -0.38 7.16
N ALA A 33 11.97 0.85 7.54
CA ALA A 33 10.76 1.53 7.13
C ALA A 33 10.99 3.05 7.09
N LEU A 34 10.16 3.74 6.32
CA LEU A 34 10.07 5.21 6.28
C LEU A 34 8.65 5.65 5.93
N CYS A 35 8.36 6.90 6.22
CA CYS A 35 7.20 7.61 5.70
C CYS A 35 7.69 8.81 4.87
N ILE A 36 7.09 9.04 3.73
CA ILE A 36 7.22 10.29 2.98
C ILE A 36 5.99 11.12 3.31
N ASP A 37 6.17 12.12 4.14
CA ASP A 37 5.08 13.01 4.56
C ASP A 37 4.48 13.75 3.36
N TYR A 38 3.17 13.87 3.33
CA TYR A 38 2.49 14.71 2.34
C TYR A 38 2.52 16.17 2.81
N PRO A 39 2.82 17.14 1.92
CA PRO A 39 2.54 18.53 2.19
C PRO A 39 1.06 18.76 2.54
N ASP A 40 0.77 19.76 3.36
CA ASP A 40 -0.61 20.04 3.80
C ASP A 40 -1.60 20.14 2.63
N GLU A 41 -1.21 20.78 1.54
CA GLU A 41 -2.03 20.93 0.32
C GLU A 41 -2.39 19.57 -0.30
N VAL A 42 -1.46 18.61 -0.28
CA VAL A 42 -1.65 17.25 -0.80
C VAL A 42 -2.53 16.43 0.15
N SER A 43 -2.30 16.56 1.44
CA SER A 43 -3.11 15.94 2.49
C SER A 43 -4.57 16.41 2.38
N ASP A 44 -4.79 17.71 2.31
CA ASP A 44 -6.12 18.33 2.19
C ASP A 44 -6.81 17.93 0.87
N PHE A 45 -6.05 17.82 -0.22
CA PHE A 45 -6.54 17.33 -1.50
C PHE A 45 -7.10 15.91 -1.39
N PHE A 46 -6.36 14.95 -0.81
CA PHE A 46 -6.84 13.58 -0.64
C PHE A 46 -8.01 13.48 0.34
N LYS A 47 -8.00 14.24 1.42
CA LYS A 47 -9.14 14.31 2.35
C LYS A 47 -10.41 14.82 1.65
N ALA A 48 -10.27 15.86 0.81
CA ALA A 48 -11.40 16.39 0.03
C ALA A 48 -11.93 15.36 -0.98
N LEU A 49 -11.06 14.60 -1.65
CA LEU A 49 -11.46 13.51 -2.55
C LEU A 49 -12.24 12.43 -1.81
N ALA A 50 -11.85 12.09 -0.59
CA ALA A 50 -12.46 11.02 0.19
C ALA A 50 -13.93 11.30 0.54
N ILE A 51 -14.30 12.58 0.75
CA ILE A 51 -15.66 13.00 1.15
C ILE A 51 -16.52 13.51 -0.03
N SER A 52 -15.92 13.74 -1.20
CA SER A 52 -16.65 14.27 -2.36
C SER A 52 -17.64 13.25 -2.91
N GLU A 53 -18.89 13.66 -3.16
CA GLU A 53 -19.90 12.80 -3.76
C GLU A 53 -19.66 12.56 -5.26
N THR A 54 -19.04 13.52 -5.93
CA THR A 54 -18.75 13.47 -7.37
C THR A 54 -17.31 13.84 -7.65
N LEU A 55 -16.66 13.08 -8.52
CA LEU A 55 -15.27 13.31 -8.94
C LEU A 55 -15.22 13.33 -10.47
N SER A 56 -14.47 14.28 -11.06
CA SER A 56 -14.18 14.22 -12.50
C SER A 56 -13.16 13.13 -12.80
N ALA A 57 -13.15 12.63 -14.02
CA ALA A 57 -12.19 11.63 -14.45
C ALA A 57 -10.75 12.19 -14.39
N GLU A 58 -10.56 13.46 -14.80
CA GLU A 58 -9.26 14.13 -14.79
C GLU A 58 -8.70 14.22 -13.37
N LEU A 59 -9.56 14.60 -12.41
CA LEU A 59 -9.17 14.72 -11.01
C LEU A 59 -8.72 13.37 -10.41
N ILE A 60 -9.41 12.29 -10.80
CA ILE A 60 -9.04 10.94 -10.38
C ILE A 60 -7.71 10.52 -11.00
N MET A 61 -7.50 10.79 -12.29
CA MET A 61 -6.26 10.47 -13.00
C MET A 61 -5.07 11.22 -12.40
N ASP A 62 -5.24 12.49 -12.05
CA ASP A 62 -4.18 13.28 -11.41
C ASP A 62 -3.86 12.76 -10.01
N ALA A 63 -4.89 12.41 -9.23
CA ALA A 63 -4.73 11.82 -7.90
C ALA A 63 -4.04 10.44 -7.96
N ASP A 64 -4.44 9.59 -8.91
CA ASP A 64 -3.87 8.26 -9.14
C ASP A 64 -2.36 8.34 -9.42
N ARG A 65 -1.99 9.23 -10.34
CA ARG A 65 -0.59 9.50 -10.66
C ARG A 65 0.19 10.09 -9.50
N LEU A 66 -0.41 11.01 -8.75
CA LEU A 66 0.26 11.66 -7.61
C LEU A 66 0.60 10.63 -6.51
N ILE A 67 -0.31 9.74 -6.18
CA ILE A 67 -0.04 8.62 -5.24
C ILE A 67 1.09 7.74 -5.75
N ALA A 68 1.08 7.39 -7.05
CA ALA A 68 2.16 6.59 -7.64
C ALA A 68 3.52 7.29 -7.56
N GLN A 69 3.58 8.61 -7.76
CA GLN A 69 4.81 9.41 -7.64
C GLN A 69 5.38 9.37 -6.22
N TYR A 70 4.55 9.53 -5.19
CA TYR A 70 4.98 9.38 -3.80
C TYR A 70 5.44 7.95 -3.50
N GLY A 71 4.78 6.94 -4.08
CA GLY A 71 5.22 5.55 -3.99
C GLY A 71 6.60 5.32 -4.60
N VAL A 72 6.87 5.87 -5.79
CA VAL A 72 8.20 5.83 -6.42
C VAL A 72 9.25 6.50 -5.53
N GLN A 73 8.94 7.71 -5.02
CA GLN A 73 9.84 8.43 -4.11
C GLN A 73 10.16 7.60 -2.87
N ALA A 74 9.16 6.98 -2.25
CA ALA A 74 9.33 6.16 -1.06
C ALA A 74 10.22 4.93 -1.34
N VAL A 75 10.00 4.23 -2.47
CA VAL A 75 10.84 3.10 -2.88
C VAL A 75 12.27 3.53 -3.11
N VAL A 76 12.52 4.58 -3.90
CA VAL A 76 13.86 5.07 -4.21
C VAL A 76 14.59 5.48 -2.92
N THR A 77 13.94 6.25 -2.06
CA THR A 77 14.52 6.68 -0.78
C THR A 77 14.89 5.48 0.11
N LEU A 78 14.02 4.45 0.14
CA LEU A 78 14.26 3.25 0.94
C LEU A 78 15.44 2.43 0.39
N LEU A 79 15.57 2.32 -0.93
CA LEU A 79 16.69 1.67 -1.59
C LEU A 79 18.01 2.40 -1.31
N GLU A 80 18.06 3.71 -1.50
CA GLU A 80 19.24 4.54 -1.23
C GLU A 80 19.68 4.43 0.23
N LYS A 81 18.74 4.55 1.17
CA LYS A 81 19.00 4.44 2.61
C LYS A 81 19.66 3.11 3.00
N ASN A 82 19.32 2.03 2.30
CA ASN A 82 19.82 0.69 2.58
C ASN A 82 20.94 0.24 1.65
N ALA A 83 21.46 1.11 0.79
CA ALA A 83 22.47 0.80 -0.23
C ALA A 83 22.07 -0.40 -1.13
N LEU A 84 20.79 -0.49 -1.48
CA LEU A 84 20.20 -1.51 -2.34
C LEU A 84 19.90 -0.93 -3.73
N SER A 85 19.76 -1.82 -4.71
CA SER A 85 19.31 -1.53 -6.06
C SER A 85 17.96 -2.19 -6.34
N ALA A 86 17.29 -1.80 -7.43
CA ALA A 86 16.06 -2.45 -7.88
C ALA A 86 16.21 -3.96 -8.08
N ALA A 87 17.39 -4.42 -8.53
CA ALA A 87 17.68 -5.83 -8.76
C ALA A 87 17.71 -6.69 -7.48
N ASP A 88 17.87 -6.06 -6.32
CA ASP A 88 17.89 -6.73 -5.02
C ASP A 88 16.46 -7.00 -4.51
N ILE A 89 15.45 -6.34 -5.08
CA ILE A 89 14.06 -6.40 -4.65
C ILE A 89 13.26 -7.32 -5.59
N THR A 90 12.60 -8.30 -5.01
CA THR A 90 11.78 -9.25 -5.76
C THR A 90 10.48 -8.63 -6.25
N VAL A 91 9.81 -7.83 -5.39
CA VAL A 91 8.50 -7.26 -5.68
C VAL A 91 8.20 -6.06 -4.78
N VAL A 92 7.47 -5.10 -5.34
CA VAL A 92 6.79 -4.05 -4.58
C VAL A 92 5.32 -4.44 -4.46
N GLY A 93 4.80 -4.54 -3.23
CA GLY A 93 3.37 -4.66 -2.96
C GLY A 93 2.77 -3.29 -2.68
N SER A 94 1.92 -2.76 -3.57
CA SER A 94 1.31 -1.45 -3.38
C SER A 94 -0.16 -1.57 -3.01
N HIS A 95 -0.50 -1.06 -1.82
CA HIS A 95 -1.91 -0.91 -1.43
C HIS A 95 -2.55 0.29 -2.14
N GLY A 96 -1.77 1.32 -2.46
CA GLY A 96 -2.29 2.60 -2.93
C GLY A 96 -2.99 3.39 -1.82
N HIS A 97 -3.86 4.34 -2.23
CA HIS A 97 -4.69 5.16 -1.34
C HIS A 97 -6.17 4.87 -1.58
N THR A 98 -6.93 4.59 -0.51
CA THR A 98 -8.36 4.24 -0.64
C THR A 98 -9.22 5.47 -0.87
N LEU A 99 -9.80 5.57 -2.07
CA LEU A 99 -10.81 6.59 -2.38
C LEU A 99 -12.19 6.21 -1.86
N ARG A 100 -12.57 4.92 -2.04
CA ARG A 100 -13.90 4.41 -1.66
C ARG A 100 -13.77 2.99 -1.15
N HIS A 101 -14.55 2.71 -0.12
CA HIS A 101 -14.78 1.34 0.34
C HIS A 101 -16.23 1.21 0.74
N ARG A 102 -16.90 0.19 0.21
CA ARG A 102 -18.28 -0.15 0.52
C ARG A 102 -18.36 -1.65 0.80
N PRO A 103 -18.86 -2.04 1.98
CA PRO A 103 -19.02 -3.47 2.31
C PRO A 103 -20.15 -4.13 1.50
N GLN A 104 -20.28 -5.45 1.65
CA GLN A 104 -21.39 -6.21 1.07
C GLN A 104 -22.77 -5.66 1.52
N PRO A 105 -23.91 -5.88 0.75
CA PRO A 105 -24.00 -6.89 -0.34
C PRO A 105 -23.42 -6.46 -1.70
N ASP A 106 -23.29 -5.19 -1.99
CA ASP A 106 -22.75 -4.69 -3.25
C ASP A 106 -21.31 -4.18 -3.03
N GLY A 107 -20.47 -5.04 -2.48
CA GLY A 107 -19.12 -4.73 -2.07
C GLY A 107 -18.27 -4.12 -3.18
N PHE A 108 -17.61 -3.02 -2.86
CA PHE A 108 -16.68 -2.35 -3.74
C PHE A 108 -15.57 -1.67 -2.94
N SER A 109 -14.35 -1.76 -3.43
CA SER A 109 -13.22 -1.03 -2.86
C SER A 109 -12.37 -0.47 -3.99
N TRP A 110 -12.02 0.81 -3.89
CA TRP A 110 -11.24 1.47 -4.92
C TRP A 110 -10.04 2.16 -4.30
N GLN A 111 -8.88 1.64 -4.64
CA GLN A 111 -7.59 2.21 -4.33
C GLN A 111 -7.01 2.83 -5.59
N ILE A 112 -6.37 3.99 -5.44
CA ILE A 112 -5.61 4.69 -6.48
C ILE A 112 -4.11 4.60 -6.19
N GLY A 113 -3.29 4.85 -7.19
CA GLY A 113 -1.82 4.74 -7.17
C GLY A 113 -1.37 3.77 -8.25
N ASP A 114 -1.27 4.26 -9.50
CA ASP A 114 -1.00 3.49 -10.72
C ASP A 114 0.21 2.55 -10.56
N PRO A 115 0.00 1.22 -10.53
CA PRO A 115 1.07 0.25 -10.40
C PRO A 115 1.99 0.17 -11.62
N SER A 116 1.51 0.60 -12.80
CA SER A 116 2.33 0.67 -14.01
C SER A 116 3.39 1.75 -13.89
N TRP A 117 3.00 2.90 -13.30
CA TRP A 117 3.94 3.97 -12.98
C TRP A 117 4.99 3.52 -11.97
N LEU A 118 4.57 2.85 -10.90
CA LEU A 118 5.49 2.28 -9.91
C LEU A 118 6.48 1.31 -10.57
N ALA A 119 6.00 0.37 -11.37
CA ALA A 119 6.85 -0.62 -12.03
C ALA A 119 7.84 0.03 -13.00
N GLU A 120 7.40 0.99 -13.81
CA GLU A 120 8.25 1.68 -14.80
C GLU A 120 9.35 2.48 -14.14
N TYR A 121 9.02 3.32 -13.15
CA TYR A 121 9.97 4.25 -12.54
C TYR A 121 10.86 3.63 -11.46
N THR A 122 10.49 2.48 -10.90
CA THR A 122 11.34 1.75 -9.96
C THR A 122 12.14 0.64 -10.61
N GLY A 123 11.70 0.13 -11.77
CA GLY A 123 12.26 -1.05 -12.42
C GLY A 123 11.96 -2.36 -11.67
N ILE A 124 11.00 -2.35 -10.73
CA ILE A 124 10.65 -3.51 -9.90
C ILE A 124 9.24 -3.97 -10.24
N THR A 125 9.03 -5.29 -10.29
CA THR A 125 7.67 -5.85 -10.43
C THR A 125 6.75 -5.31 -9.35
N CYS A 126 5.58 -4.79 -9.74
CA CYS A 126 4.58 -4.28 -8.80
C CYS A 126 3.35 -5.21 -8.74
N VAL A 127 2.89 -5.48 -7.52
CA VAL A 127 1.63 -6.17 -7.25
C VAL A 127 0.71 -5.22 -6.50
N ALA A 128 -0.51 -5.06 -6.99
CA ALA A 128 -1.47 -4.11 -6.45
C ALA A 128 -2.90 -4.68 -6.48
N ASP A 129 -3.88 -3.88 -6.05
CA ASP A 129 -5.31 -4.15 -6.20
C ASP A 129 -5.82 -5.35 -5.37
N PHE A 130 -5.29 -5.51 -4.18
CA PHE A 130 -5.57 -6.64 -3.30
C PHE A 130 -7.03 -6.72 -2.89
N ARG A 131 -7.68 -5.59 -2.59
CA ARG A 131 -9.04 -5.52 -2.03
C ARG A 131 -10.09 -5.91 -3.06
N ARG A 132 -9.96 -5.45 -4.31
CA ARG A 132 -10.90 -5.83 -5.38
C ARG A 132 -10.79 -7.32 -5.71
N ARG A 133 -9.58 -7.89 -5.63
CA ARG A 133 -9.38 -9.33 -5.82
C ARG A 133 -10.07 -10.16 -4.75
N ASP A 134 -10.00 -9.73 -3.49
CA ASP A 134 -10.70 -10.38 -2.37
C ASP A 134 -12.22 -10.30 -2.52
N ILE A 135 -12.75 -9.11 -2.85
CA ILE A 135 -14.19 -8.92 -3.11
C ILE A 135 -14.65 -9.81 -4.27
N ALA A 136 -13.90 -9.88 -5.36
CA ALA A 136 -14.22 -10.72 -6.51
C ALA A 136 -14.21 -12.21 -6.17
N ALA A 137 -13.49 -12.61 -5.14
CA ALA A 137 -13.50 -13.97 -4.59
C ALA A 137 -14.61 -14.22 -3.56
N GLY A 138 -15.46 -13.23 -3.27
CA GLY A 138 -16.56 -13.31 -2.31
C GLY A 138 -16.23 -12.79 -0.91
N GLY A 139 -15.07 -12.16 -0.72
CA GLY A 139 -14.67 -11.52 0.53
C GLY A 139 -15.22 -10.10 0.69
N GLU A 140 -14.87 -9.47 1.80
CA GLU A 140 -15.29 -8.10 2.16
C GLU A 140 -14.30 -7.01 1.67
N GLY A 141 -13.12 -7.40 1.20
CA GLY A 141 -12.04 -6.49 0.84
C GLY A 141 -11.31 -5.88 2.04
N ALA A 142 -11.80 -6.12 3.25
CA ALA A 142 -11.20 -5.71 4.51
C ALA A 142 -11.77 -6.55 5.67
N PRO A 143 -10.95 -6.88 6.71
CA PRO A 143 -9.51 -6.65 6.79
C PRO A 143 -8.71 -7.66 5.96
N LEU A 144 -7.56 -7.27 5.41
CA LEU A 144 -6.63 -8.19 4.73
C LEU A 144 -5.42 -8.59 5.61
N VAL A 145 -5.24 -7.91 6.73
CA VAL A 145 -4.12 -8.09 7.67
C VAL A 145 -4.16 -9.42 8.48
N PRO A 146 -5.30 -10.12 8.69
CA PRO A 146 -5.33 -11.33 9.51
C PRO A 146 -4.34 -12.42 9.07
N ALA A 147 -4.12 -12.60 7.78
CA ALA A 147 -3.14 -13.57 7.26
C ALA A 147 -1.71 -13.22 7.70
N PHE A 148 -1.35 -11.93 7.68
CA PHE A 148 -0.07 -11.46 8.20
C PHE A 148 0.04 -11.63 9.70
N HIS A 149 -1.01 -11.28 10.46
CA HIS A 149 -1.04 -11.47 11.92
C HIS A 149 -0.82 -12.94 12.31
N GLN A 150 -1.40 -13.87 11.57
CA GLN A 150 -1.22 -15.29 11.80
C GLN A 150 0.26 -15.70 11.73
N VAL A 151 0.99 -15.21 10.73
CA VAL A 151 2.41 -15.48 10.55
C VAL A 151 3.25 -14.75 11.60
N ALA A 152 3.01 -13.45 11.78
CA ALA A 152 3.79 -12.61 12.67
C ALA A 152 3.65 -13.01 14.16
N MET A 153 2.47 -13.52 14.55
CA MET A 153 2.15 -13.89 15.94
C MET A 153 2.20 -15.41 16.18
N GLN A 154 2.73 -16.19 15.25
CA GLN A 154 2.73 -17.65 15.36
C GLN A 154 3.38 -18.18 16.65
N ALA A 155 4.45 -17.53 17.11
CA ALA A 155 5.16 -17.89 18.34
C ALA A 155 4.42 -17.46 19.65
N HIS A 156 3.37 -16.65 19.53
CA HIS A 156 2.64 -16.04 20.65
C HIS A 156 1.19 -16.52 20.77
N GLN A 157 0.83 -17.62 20.11
CA GLN A 157 -0.53 -18.14 20.15
C GLN A 157 -0.82 -18.95 21.42
N PRO A 158 -2.06 -18.89 21.97
CA PRO A 158 -3.17 -18.04 21.52
C PRO A 158 -2.98 -16.57 21.89
N CYS A 159 -3.24 -15.66 20.95
CA CYS A 159 -3.14 -14.22 21.17
C CYS A 159 -4.33 -13.48 20.54
N GLY A 160 -4.67 -12.30 21.08
CA GLY A 160 -5.58 -11.35 20.48
C GLY A 160 -4.81 -10.18 19.87
N VAL A 161 -5.21 -9.74 18.67
CA VAL A 161 -4.66 -8.55 18.03
C VAL A 161 -5.74 -7.47 18.03
N LEU A 162 -5.44 -6.34 18.68
CA LEU A 162 -6.31 -5.16 18.72
C LEU A 162 -5.67 -4.07 17.86
N ASN A 163 -6.41 -3.59 16.89
CA ASN A 163 -6.05 -2.43 16.09
C ASN A 163 -6.91 -1.23 16.54
N ILE A 164 -6.27 -0.13 16.94
CA ILE A 164 -6.92 1.07 17.52
C ILE A 164 -6.71 2.24 16.58
#